data_b8c0daa21f3256bfe7d266ec92122e04
#
_entry.id   b8c0daa21f3256bfe7d266ec92122e04
#
_cell.length_a   1.000
_cell.length_b   1.000
_cell.length_c   1.000
_cell.angle_alpha   90.00
_cell.angle_beta   90.00
_cell.angle_gamma   90.00
#
_symmetry.space_group_name_H-M   'P 1'
#
loop_
_entity.id
_entity.type
_entity.pdbx_description
1 polymer ?
#
loop_
_entity_poly.entity_id
_entity_poly.type
_entity_poly.pdbx_seq_one_letter_code
_entity_poly.pdbx_strand_id
1 'polypeptide(L)'
;MNYITKCLFAVTSFTLISFPAFTDESTEQASASGMLDEIIVTARKREESLLDISESVTAISGSDIDDQNIKGLDKVGLLIPNLNLAMRADGYPNVSIRGIGAFGLTQGVGFYLDDVQLFSDASSRFGDLDRIEVLKGPQGILYGGSNIGGAVKFVSKRPSADEGLGGRVKYQLGDQSIEDIEVSANIPLQGDWAMRFFAFTRDDNGFLTNPNSDGVDNQPVDVGAYTQDGVRVSVAGSLSDNLSLYASVRQNQYKGPVNAWARELGQPGSFFYPKTLDTGKNSTRDAETTAATLELNWSLDGFDVTSITSKTDTESTRITDVDLTQFWYFNTTRPEEMDVVTQEVRLTSTTDSDLQWIVGAYMSDYERTMDSFLTFGPDALGLGFVLAIPFEKIVEENTHNALFGNITYEVGQMRYDFGLR
;
A
#
# COMPACT_ATOMS: atom_id res chain seq x y z
N MET A 1 1.06 22.47 10.77
CA MET A 1 2.45 22.17 11.20
C MET A 1 2.35 20.86 11.96
N ASN A 2 2.50 19.80 11.23
CA ASN A 2 2.12 18.42 11.60
C ASN A 2 3.04 17.84 12.68
N TYR A 3 2.54 16.86 13.45
CA TYR A 3 3.26 16.21 14.56
C TYR A 3 4.57 15.55 14.11
N ILE A 4 4.67 15.10 12.86
CA ILE A 4 5.88 14.51 12.26
C ILE A 4 7.00 15.55 12.11
N THR A 5 6.68 16.78 11.74
CA THR A 5 7.66 17.88 11.70
C THR A 5 8.24 18.18 13.07
N LYS A 6 7.47 17.97 14.15
CA LYS A 6 7.97 18.11 15.53
C LYS A 6 8.86 16.95 15.96
N CYS A 7 8.63 15.73 15.46
CA CYS A 7 9.50 14.60 15.74
C CYS A 7 10.84 14.69 14.96
N LEU A 8 10.84 15.22 13.74
CA LEU A 8 12.08 15.41 12.96
C LEU A 8 12.99 16.48 13.59
N PHE A 9 12.42 17.53 14.22
CA PHE A 9 13.19 18.56 14.92
C PHE A 9 13.82 18.10 16.24
N ALA A 10 13.33 17.04 16.86
CA ALA A 10 13.91 16.47 18.07
C ALA A 10 15.18 15.64 17.81
N VAL A 11 15.43 15.24 16.54
CA VAL A 11 16.61 14.45 16.14
C VAL A 11 17.79 15.35 15.72
N THR A 12 17.60 16.65 15.54
CA THR A 12 18.66 17.59 15.11
C THR A 12 19.69 17.99 16.18
N SER A 13 19.70 17.34 17.34
CA SER A 13 20.78 17.49 18.34
C SER A 13 21.80 16.35 18.29
N PHE A 14 21.92 15.64 17.14
CA PHE A 14 22.97 14.66 16.96
C PHE A 14 24.25 15.38 16.51
N THR A 15 25.23 15.44 17.40
CA THR A 15 26.60 15.91 17.18
C THR A 15 27.17 15.30 15.90
N LEU A 16 27.70 16.16 15.02
CA LEU A 16 28.54 15.79 13.88
C LEU A 16 29.72 14.95 14.37
N ILE A 17 29.59 13.63 14.29
CA ILE A 17 30.73 12.72 14.43
C ILE A 17 31.36 12.65 13.05
N SER A 18 32.53 13.26 12.91
CA SER A 18 33.37 13.14 11.70
C SER A 18 33.85 11.71 11.59
N PHE A 19 33.33 10.97 10.61
CA PHE A 19 33.91 9.69 10.22
C PHE A 19 35.13 9.92 9.34
N PRO A 20 36.29 9.27 9.60
CA PRO A 20 37.39 9.27 8.68
C PRO A 20 36.97 8.54 7.40
N ALA A 21 37.20 9.17 6.24
CA ALA A 21 37.05 8.54 4.95
C ALA A 21 38.11 7.43 4.82
N PHE A 22 37.67 6.17 4.91
CA PHE A 22 38.48 5.05 4.43
C PHE A 22 38.31 4.96 2.91
N THR A 23 39.33 5.40 2.19
CA THR A 23 39.52 5.06 0.79
C THR A 23 40.15 3.68 0.73
N ASP A 24 39.30 2.64 0.59
CA ASP A 24 39.77 1.31 0.23
C ASP A 24 39.68 1.19 -1.30
N GLU A 25 40.83 1.23 -1.94
CA GLU A 25 41.00 1.04 -3.38
C GLU A 25 40.96 -0.46 -3.65
N SER A 26 39.79 -1.09 -3.53
CA SER A 26 39.60 -2.46 -4.00
C SER A 26 39.29 -2.44 -5.49
N THR A 27 40.23 -2.92 -6.26
CA THR A 27 40.10 -3.25 -7.69
C THR A 27 38.98 -4.28 -7.83
N GLU A 28 37.77 -3.82 -8.17
CA GLU A 28 36.68 -4.69 -8.60
C GLU A 28 37.11 -5.36 -9.93
N GLN A 29 37.56 -6.59 -9.82
CA GLN A 29 37.52 -7.52 -10.94
C GLN A 29 36.04 -7.79 -11.22
N ALA A 30 35.53 -7.18 -12.28
CA ALA A 30 34.22 -7.48 -12.84
C ALA A 30 34.19 -8.97 -13.24
N SER A 31 33.77 -9.82 -12.34
CA SER A 31 33.33 -11.18 -12.65
C SER A 31 31.98 -11.06 -13.34
N ALA A 32 31.99 -10.97 -14.67
CA ALA A 32 30.80 -11.17 -15.48
C ALA A 32 30.40 -12.64 -15.43
N SER A 33 29.89 -13.12 -14.29
CA SER A 33 29.05 -14.29 -14.24
C SER A 33 27.60 -13.79 -14.26
N GLY A 34 26.99 -13.75 -15.42
CA GLY A 34 25.56 -13.56 -15.55
C GLY A 34 24.81 -14.77 -15.00
N MET A 35 24.90 -14.99 -13.70
CA MET A 35 23.88 -15.74 -12.98
C MET A 35 22.69 -14.78 -12.86
N LEU A 36 21.60 -15.10 -13.54
CA LEU A 36 20.32 -14.49 -13.26
C LEU A 36 20.06 -14.73 -11.78
N ASP A 37 19.95 -13.66 -10.99
CA ASP A 37 19.55 -13.77 -9.58
C ASP A 37 18.21 -14.51 -9.55
N GLU A 38 18.16 -15.62 -8.87
CA GLU A 38 16.93 -16.40 -8.72
C GLU A 38 15.94 -15.57 -7.89
N ILE A 39 14.80 -15.23 -8.50
CA ILE A 39 13.75 -14.47 -7.82
C ILE A 39 12.92 -15.44 -7.01
N ILE A 40 13.06 -15.38 -5.69
CA ILE A 40 12.22 -16.11 -4.73
C ILE A 40 10.96 -15.29 -4.46
N VAL A 41 9.81 -15.92 -4.53
CA VAL A 41 8.50 -15.31 -4.27
C VAL A 41 7.72 -16.10 -3.24
N THR A 42 6.74 -15.45 -2.61
CA THR A 42 5.85 -16.05 -1.62
C THR A 42 4.39 -16.05 -2.08
N ALA A 43 4.21 -16.10 -3.40
CA ALA A 43 2.90 -16.04 -4.06
C ALA A 43 1.95 -17.17 -3.60
N ARG A 44 2.45 -18.33 -3.28
CA ARG A 44 1.68 -19.47 -2.77
C ARG A 44 1.77 -19.64 -1.24
N LYS A 45 2.08 -18.54 -0.52
CA LYS A 45 2.25 -18.50 0.94
C LYS A 45 3.38 -19.42 1.45
N ARG A 46 4.35 -19.74 0.60
CA ARG A 46 5.63 -20.39 0.87
C ARG A 46 6.68 -19.84 -0.08
N GLU A 47 7.93 -19.93 0.30
CA GLU A 47 9.06 -19.51 -0.54
C GLU A 47 9.27 -20.52 -1.66
N GLU A 48 9.17 -20.04 -2.91
CA GLU A 48 9.37 -20.83 -4.12
C GLU A 48 10.12 -19.99 -5.15
N SER A 49 10.92 -20.66 -5.99
CA SER A 49 11.49 -19.99 -7.17
C SER A 49 10.37 -19.56 -8.13
N LEU A 50 10.45 -18.34 -8.65
CA LEU A 50 9.49 -17.83 -9.64
C LEU A 50 9.40 -18.76 -10.87
N LEU A 51 10.47 -19.49 -11.18
CA LEU A 51 10.52 -20.42 -12.33
C LEU A 51 9.75 -21.73 -12.08
N ASP A 52 9.55 -22.10 -10.82
CA ASP A 52 8.91 -23.36 -10.44
C ASP A 52 7.41 -23.22 -10.16
N ILE A 53 6.89 -21.99 -10.19
CA ILE A 53 5.48 -21.72 -9.93
C ILE A 53 4.66 -21.95 -11.20
N SER A 54 3.58 -22.75 -11.09
CA SER A 54 2.66 -23.03 -12.19
C SER A 54 1.72 -21.85 -12.53
N GLU A 55 1.49 -20.98 -11.56
CA GLU A 55 0.65 -19.79 -11.72
C GLU A 55 1.40 -18.66 -12.43
N SER A 56 0.64 -17.80 -13.11
CA SER A 56 1.22 -16.63 -13.76
C SER A 56 1.52 -15.54 -12.75
N VAL A 57 2.73 -15.52 -12.25
CA VAL A 57 3.25 -14.51 -11.32
C VAL A 57 4.22 -13.58 -12.03
N THR A 58 4.21 -12.30 -11.66
CA THR A 58 5.24 -11.34 -12.04
C THR A 58 5.79 -10.72 -10.76
N ALA A 59 7.09 -10.77 -10.58
CA ALA A 59 7.77 -10.13 -9.45
C ALA A 59 8.58 -8.94 -9.95
N ILE A 60 8.58 -7.86 -9.15
CA ILE A 60 9.44 -6.67 -9.32
C ILE A 60 10.33 -6.63 -8.07
N SER A 61 11.63 -6.70 -8.27
CA SER A 61 12.60 -6.69 -7.16
C SER A 61 12.70 -5.33 -6.47
N GLY A 62 13.23 -5.30 -5.25
CA GLY A 62 13.48 -4.04 -4.53
C GLY A 62 14.45 -3.12 -5.27
N SER A 63 15.44 -3.65 -5.99
CA SER A 63 16.31 -2.86 -6.86
C SER A 63 15.55 -2.22 -8.01
N ASP A 64 14.68 -2.97 -8.71
CA ASP A 64 13.86 -2.41 -9.78
C ASP A 64 12.86 -1.37 -9.28
N ILE A 65 12.29 -1.58 -8.07
CA ILE A 65 11.42 -0.60 -7.40
C ILE A 65 12.15 0.72 -7.20
N ASP A 66 13.39 0.64 -6.74
CA ASP A 66 14.23 1.80 -6.49
C ASP A 66 14.70 2.50 -7.77
N ASP A 67 15.19 1.74 -8.74
CA ASP A 67 15.75 2.25 -10.01
C ASP A 67 14.67 2.89 -10.88
N GLN A 68 13.47 2.32 -10.88
CA GLN A 68 12.33 2.84 -11.64
C GLN A 68 11.47 3.82 -10.83
N ASN A 69 11.88 4.11 -9.59
CA ASN A 69 11.19 5.03 -8.69
C ASN A 69 9.69 4.69 -8.52
N ILE A 70 9.41 3.41 -8.25
CA ILE A 70 8.04 2.91 -8.04
C ILE A 70 7.63 3.26 -6.61
N LYS A 71 6.72 4.22 -6.47
CA LYS A 71 6.26 4.73 -5.16
C LYS A 71 4.80 4.45 -4.86
N GLY A 72 4.06 3.98 -5.85
CA GLY A 72 2.63 3.72 -5.72
C GLY A 72 2.14 2.72 -6.77
N LEU A 73 0.90 2.30 -6.60
CA LEU A 73 0.24 1.34 -7.49
C LEU A 73 0.15 1.81 -8.95
N ASP A 74 0.05 3.13 -9.18
CA ASP A 74 -0.02 3.73 -10.52
C ASP A 74 1.18 3.33 -11.38
N LYS A 75 2.38 3.33 -10.79
CA LYS A 75 3.61 2.92 -11.48
C LYS A 75 3.65 1.41 -11.73
N VAL A 76 3.20 0.61 -10.74
CA VAL A 76 3.11 -0.85 -10.89
C VAL A 76 2.24 -1.23 -12.08
N GLY A 77 1.09 -0.53 -12.27
CA GLY A 77 0.19 -0.75 -13.41
C GLY A 77 0.83 -0.50 -14.77
N LEU A 78 1.82 0.39 -14.86
CA LEU A 78 2.54 0.69 -16.11
C LEU A 78 3.59 -0.38 -16.46
N LEU A 79 4.10 -1.10 -15.49
CA LEU A 79 5.21 -2.05 -15.66
C LEU A 79 4.73 -3.48 -15.89
N ILE A 80 3.52 -3.81 -15.45
CA ILE A 80 3.02 -5.18 -15.50
C ILE A 80 2.00 -5.35 -16.64
N PRO A 81 2.30 -6.18 -17.64
CA PRO A 81 1.36 -6.47 -18.70
C PRO A 81 0.03 -7.03 -18.19
N ASN A 82 -1.08 -6.53 -18.75
CA ASN A 82 -2.44 -6.90 -18.39
C ASN A 82 -2.89 -6.49 -16.97
N LEU A 83 -2.12 -5.68 -16.26
CA LEU A 83 -2.55 -4.95 -15.08
C LEU A 83 -2.95 -3.55 -15.52
N ASN A 84 -4.19 -3.18 -15.29
CA ASN A 84 -4.69 -1.83 -15.52
C ASN A 84 -5.11 -1.23 -14.18
N LEU A 85 -4.66 -0.03 -13.94
CA LEU A 85 -4.98 0.72 -12.73
C LEU A 85 -5.55 2.07 -13.13
N ALA A 86 -6.74 2.36 -12.66
CA ALA A 86 -7.38 3.66 -12.76
C ALA A 86 -7.87 4.08 -11.38
N MET A 87 -7.66 5.33 -11.03
CA MET A 87 -8.26 5.87 -9.80
C MET A 87 -9.74 6.17 -10.05
N ARG A 88 -10.60 5.73 -9.14
CA ARG A 88 -12.03 6.04 -9.19
C ARG A 88 -12.27 7.47 -8.72
N ALA A 89 -13.46 7.98 -9.06
CA ALA A 89 -13.92 9.29 -8.61
C ALA A 89 -13.93 9.45 -7.07
N ASP A 90 -14.05 8.36 -6.36
CA ASP A 90 -14.04 8.31 -4.90
C ASP A 90 -12.65 8.14 -4.29
N GLY A 91 -11.58 8.16 -5.11
CA GLY A 91 -10.20 8.06 -4.67
C GLY A 91 -9.73 6.64 -4.34
N TYR A 92 -10.55 5.62 -4.61
CA TYR A 92 -10.13 4.23 -4.50
C TYR A 92 -9.53 3.73 -5.82
N PRO A 93 -8.52 2.86 -5.78
CA PRO A 93 -7.99 2.27 -6.99
C PRO A 93 -9.00 1.31 -7.62
N ASN A 94 -9.25 1.46 -8.91
CA ASN A 94 -9.95 0.48 -9.72
C ASN A 94 -8.90 -0.32 -10.49
N VAL A 95 -8.60 -1.49 -9.98
CA VAL A 95 -7.56 -2.36 -10.54
C VAL A 95 -8.19 -3.52 -11.25
N SER A 96 -7.71 -3.80 -12.45
CA SER A 96 -8.09 -5.00 -13.19
C SER A 96 -6.88 -5.77 -13.69
N ILE A 97 -6.95 -7.09 -13.60
CA ILE A 97 -5.97 -8.01 -14.13
C ILE A 97 -6.66 -8.85 -15.21
N ARG A 98 -6.11 -8.85 -16.43
CA ARG A 98 -6.69 -9.55 -17.58
C ARG A 98 -8.16 -9.15 -17.87
N GLY A 99 -8.51 -7.89 -17.58
CA GLY A 99 -9.86 -7.36 -17.75
C GLY A 99 -10.84 -7.69 -16.62
N ILE A 100 -10.44 -8.46 -15.60
CA ILE A 100 -11.23 -8.74 -14.42
C ILE A 100 -10.85 -7.73 -13.34
N GLY A 101 -11.79 -6.89 -12.93
CA GLY A 101 -11.57 -5.80 -11.97
C GLY A 101 -12.69 -5.66 -10.97
N ALA A 102 -12.92 -4.43 -10.48
CA ALA A 102 -13.98 -4.13 -9.55
C ALA A 102 -15.37 -4.24 -10.20
N PHE A 103 -16.31 -4.83 -9.48
CA PHE A 103 -17.73 -4.89 -9.83
C PHE A 103 -18.50 -4.06 -8.79
N GLY A 104 -18.87 -2.84 -9.16
CA GLY A 104 -19.49 -1.91 -8.20
C GLY A 104 -18.51 -1.50 -7.12
N LEU A 105 -18.83 -1.77 -5.86
CA LEU A 105 -17.96 -1.48 -4.70
C LEU A 105 -17.01 -2.65 -4.36
N THR A 106 -17.24 -3.84 -4.96
CA THR A 106 -16.41 -5.02 -4.67
C THR A 106 -15.17 -5.01 -5.54
N GLN A 107 -14.00 -5.08 -4.94
CA GLN A 107 -12.72 -5.21 -5.62
C GLN A 107 -12.60 -6.64 -6.20
N GLY A 108 -12.15 -6.75 -7.46
CA GLY A 108 -11.88 -8.05 -8.10
C GLY A 108 -10.42 -8.48 -7.99
N VAL A 109 -9.55 -7.61 -7.45
CA VAL A 109 -8.13 -7.84 -7.21
C VAL A 109 -7.84 -7.50 -5.76
N GLY A 110 -7.24 -8.42 -5.02
CA GLY A 110 -6.84 -8.22 -3.63
C GLY A 110 -5.49 -7.54 -3.53
N PHE A 111 -5.30 -6.77 -2.46
CA PHE A 111 -4.04 -6.13 -2.11
C PHE A 111 -3.58 -6.64 -0.76
N TYR A 112 -2.29 -6.92 -0.64
CA TYR A 112 -1.70 -7.49 0.57
C TYR A 112 -0.37 -6.79 0.88
N LEU A 113 -0.10 -6.56 2.17
CA LEU A 113 1.21 -6.19 2.69
C LEU A 113 1.64 -7.26 3.69
N ASP A 114 2.73 -7.96 3.41
CA ASP A 114 3.26 -9.04 4.27
C ASP A 114 2.18 -10.08 4.64
N ASP A 115 1.41 -10.57 3.66
CA ASP A 115 0.27 -11.48 3.78
C ASP A 115 -0.99 -10.91 4.47
N VAL A 116 -0.95 -9.69 5.00
CA VAL A 116 -2.12 -9.02 5.57
C VAL A 116 -2.91 -8.31 4.47
N GLN A 117 -4.21 -8.58 4.40
CA GLN A 117 -5.09 -7.94 3.42
C GLN A 117 -5.25 -6.44 3.72
N LEU A 118 -5.18 -5.63 2.66
CA LEU A 118 -5.42 -4.19 2.71
C LEU A 118 -6.84 -3.90 2.23
N PHE A 119 -7.66 -3.31 3.10
CA PHE A 119 -9.07 -3.04 2.79
C PHE A 119 -9.31 -1.64 2.24
N SER A 120 -8.66 -0.61 2.78
CA SER A 120 -8.89 0.79 2.39
C SER A 120 -7.65 1.54 1.95
N ASP A 121 -6.48 1.13 2.37
CA ASP A 121 -5.22 1.83 2.12
C ASP A 121 -4.40 1.25 0.95
N ALA A 122 -5.03 0.45 0.09
CA ALA A 122 -4.37 -0.14 -1.07
C ALA A 122 -3.75 0.90 -2.02
N SER A 123 -4.23 2.14 -1.99
CA SER A 123 -3.64 3.27 -2.72
C SER A 123 -2.53 3.99 -1.97
N SER A 124 -2.27 3.60 -0.72
CA SER A 124 -1.20 4.20 0.08
C SER A 124 0.16 3.85 -0.50
N ARG A 125 1.10 4.73 -0.24
CA ARG A 125 2.49 4.49 -0.60
C ARG A 125 3.10 3.48 0.36
N PHE A 126 3.72 2.46 -0.21
CA PHE A 126 4.55 1.50 0.51
C PHE A 126 6.00 1.67 0.06
N GLY A 127 6.87 2.04 0.97
CA GLY A 127 8.30 2.14 0.68
C GLY A 127 9.10 1.10 1.44
N ASP A 128 10.39 1.02 1.14
CA ASP A 128 11.32 0.06 1.75
C ASP A 128 10.82 -1.37 1.57
N LEU A 129 10.46 -1.70 0.31
CA LEU A 129 10.01 -3.01 -0.10
C LEU A 129 11.19 -3.88 -0.52
N ASP A 130 11.06 -5.16 -0.26
CA ASP A 130 11.92 -6.20 -0.80
C ASP A 130 11.50 -6.54 -2.24
N ARG A 131 10.19 -6.65 -2.49
CA ARG A 131 9.62 -6.90 -3.81
C ARG A 131 8.12 -6.63 -3.86
N ILE A 132 7.60 -6.61 -5.09
CA ILE A 132 6.16 -6.60 -5.37
C ILE A 132 5.85 -7.84 -6.21
N GLU A 133 4.88 -8.64 -5.78
CA GLU A 133 4.41 -9.84 -6.48
C GLU A 133 3.01 -9.60 -7.04
N VAL A 134 2.78 -9.86 -8.33
CA VAL A 134 1.47 -9.78 -8.96
C VAL A 134 1.06 -11.15 -9.48
N LEU A 135 0.05 -11.70 -8.82
CA LEU A 135 -0.54 -12.98 -9.13
C LEU A 135 -1.71 -12.78 -10.09
N LYS A 136 -1.66 -13.36 -11.28
CA LYS A 136 -2.63 -13.15 -12.33
C LYS A 136 -3.56 -14.35 -12.49
N GLY A 137 -4.84 -14.14 -12.22
CA GLY A 137 -5.88 -15.16 -12.24
C GLY A 137 -6.47 -15.42 -10.85
N PRO A 138 -7.49 -16.27 -10.72
CA PRO A 138 -8.20 -16.48 -9.47
C PRO A 138 -7.29 -16.98 -8.35
N GLN A 139 -7.28 -16.25 -7.22
CA GLN A 139 -6.49 -16.56 -6.03
C GLN A 139 -7.37 -16.86 -4.81
N GLY A 140 -8.61 -17.26 -5.04
CA GLY A 140 -9.61 -17.44 -3.98
C GLY A 140 -9.27 -18.50 -2.94
N ILE A 141 -8.46 -19.51 -3.25
CA ILE A 141 -8.10 -20.60 -2.35
C ILE A 141 -7.21 -20.06 -1.21
N LEU A 142 -6.04 -19.54 -1.52
CA LEU A 142 -5.07 -19.11 -0.53
C LEU A 142 -5.33 -17.70 0.01
N TYR A 143 -5.89 -16.83 -0.83
CA TYR A 143 -6.09 -15.42 -0.50
C TYR A 143 -7.54 -15.03 -0.17
N GLY A 144 -8.49 -15.94 -0.41
CA GLY A 144 -9.88 -15.74 -0.06
C GLY A 144 -10.70 -14.96 -1.08
N GLY A 145 -11.83 -14.44 -0.63
CA GLY A 145 -12.81 -13.72 -1.48
C GLY A 145 -12.22 -12.48 -2.14
N SER A 146 -12.90 -12.00 -3.19
CA SER A 146 -12.52 -10.78 -3.94
C SER A 146 -11.21 -10.85 -4.75
N ASN A 147 -10.61 -12.04 -4.91
CA ASN A 147 -9.40 -12.26 -5.68
C ASN A 147 -9.67 -13.00 -7.00
N ILE A 148 -10.73 -12.63 -7.70
CA ILE A 148 -11.18 -13.30 -8.95
C ILE A 148 -10.23 -12.97 -10.09
N GLY A 149 -9.74 -11.74 -10.17
CA GLY A 149 -8.79 -11.27 -11.17
C GLY A 149 -7.34 -11.57 -10.81
N GLY A 150 -7.04 -11.66 -9.52
CA GLY A 150 -5.70 -11.86 -9.01
C GLY A 150 -5.43 -11.15 -7.68
N ALA A 151 -4.16 -11.04 -7.33
CA ALA A 151 -3.70 -10.35 -6.14
C ALA A 151 -2.42 -9.57 -6.41
N VAL A 152 -2.23 -8.45 -5.72
CA VAL A 152 -0.99 -7.68 -5.66
C VAL A 152 -0.47 -7.74 -4.23
N LYS A 153 0.73 -8.28 -4.07
CA LYS A 153 1.37 -8.44 -2.77
C LYS A 153 2.61 -7.56 -2.70
N PHE A 154 2.67 -6.73 -1.69
CA PHE A 154 3.83 -5.96 -1.29
C PHE A 154 4.56 -6.71 -0.19
N VAL A 155 5.83 -6.94 -0.37
CA VAL A 155 6.68 -7.60 0.63
C VAL A 155 7.66 -6.57 1.16
N SER A 156 7.61 -6.29 2.46
CA SER A 156 8.49 -5.32 3.10
C SER A 156 9.88 -5.92 3.37
N LYS A 157 10.92 -5.06 3.35
CA LYS A 157 12.23 -5.48 3.84
C LYS A 157 12.16 -5.81 5.32
N ARG A 158 12.58 -7.02 5.66
CA ARG A 158 12.63 -7.50 7.05
C ARG A 158 13.87 -6.96 7.77
N PRO A 159 13.79 -6.70 9.10
CA PRO A 159 15.00 -6.50 9.91
C PRO A 159 15.91 -7.72 9.85
N SER A 160 17.23 -7.50 9.72
CA SER A 160 18.22 -8.58 9.71
C SER A 160 19.45 -8.20 10.54
N ALA A 161 19.83 -9.05 11.48
CA ALA A 161 21.05 -8.85 12.26
C ALA A 161 22.30 -9.08 11.39
N ASP A 162 22.22 -9.96 10.40
CA ASP A 162 23.33 -10.32 9.50
C ASP A 162 23.70 -9.17 8.55
N GLU A 163 22.74 -8.31 8.18
CA GLU A 163 23.01 -7.12 7.36
C GLU A 163 23.81 -6.05 8.11
N GLY A 164 23.94 -6.17 9.43
CA GLY A 164 24.64 -5.17 10.25
C GLY A 164 23.89 -3.84 10.35
N LEU A 165 24.57 -2.84 10.91
CA LEU A 165 24.05 -1.47 10.97
C LEU A 165 24.16 -0.82 9.59
N GLY A 166 23.04 -0.50 9.00
CA GLY A 166 22.95 0.11 7.69
C GLY A 166 21.76 1.07 7.59
N GLY A 167 21.82 1.96 6.63
CA GLY A 167 20.72 2.89 6.39
C GLY A 167 20.84 3.59 5.06
N ARG A 168 19.73 4.18 4.63
CA ARG A 168 19.62 4.90 3.37
C ARG A 168 18.78 6.15 3.55
N VAL A 169 19.23 7.22 2.94
CA VAL A 169 18.44 8.45 2.78
C VAL A 169 18.30 8.72 1.29
N LYS A 170 17.07 8.88 0.83
CA LYS A 170 16.74 9.26 -0.54
C LYS A 170 16.02 10.60 -0.50
N TYR A 171 16.54 11.56 -1.26
CA TYR A 171 15.93 12.87 -1.43
C TYR A 171 15.70 13.12 -2.91
N GLN A 172 14.49 13.47 -3.26
CA GLN A 172 14.09 13.71 -4.64
C GLN A 172 13.41 15.07 -4.75
N LEU A 173 13.86 15.86 -5.72
CA LEU A 173 13.20 17.08 -6.17
C LEU A 173 12.62 16.83 -7.56
N GLY A 174 11.48 17.40 -7.83
CA GLY A 174 10.81 17.32 -9.12
C GLY A 174 10.23 18.65 -9.55
N ASP A 175 9.74 18.69 -10.78
CA ASP A 175 8.93 19.79 -11.27
C ASP A 175 7.68 19.95 -10.37
N GLN A 176 7.07 21.13 -10.39
CA GLN A 176 5.89 21.47 -9.56
C GLN A 176 6.22 21.50 -8.06
N SER A 177 7.47 21.79 -7.69
CA SER A 177 7.94 21.79 -6.29
C SER A 177 7.68 20.46 -5.57
N ILE A 178 7.86 19.35 -6.26
CA ILE A 178 7.82 18.04 -5.62
C ILE A 178 9.05 17.91 -4.72
N GLU A 179 8.80 17.64 -3.44
CA GLU A 179 9.81 17.25 -2.46
C GLU A 179 9.46 15.88 -1.89
N ASP A 180 10.40 14.94 -1.96
CA ASP A 180 10.18 13.57 -1.49
C ASP A 180 11.43 13.11 -0.73
N ILE A 181 11.25 12.73 0.52
CA ILE A 181 12.30 12.28 1.42
C ILE A 181 11.94 10.89 1.93
N GLU A 182 12.87 9.96 1.80
CA GLU A 182 12.78 8.63 2.40
C GLU A 182 14.01 8.36 3.26
N VAL A 183 13.78 7.76 4.42
CA VAL A 183 14.84 7.32 5.33
C VAL A 183 14.54 5.88 5.73
N SER A 184 15.53 5.00 5.60
CA SER A 184 15.46 3.65 6.16
C SER A 184 16.72 3.34 6.94
N ALA A 185 16.59 2.52 7.98
CA ALA A 185 17.71 2.05 8.80
C ALA A 185 17.46 0.63 9.27
N ASN A 186 18.49 -0.23 9.13
CA ASN A 186 18.56 -1.54 9.74
C ASN A 186 19.49 -1.47 10.94
N ILE A 187 19.02 -1.88 12.10
CA ILE A 187 19.72 -1.74 13.38
C ILE A 187 19.79 -3.13 14.03
N PRO A 188 20.95 -3.81 13.97
CA PRO A 188 21.14 -5.05 14.68
C PRO A 188 21.05 -4.81 16.19
N LEU A 189 20.41 -5.73 16.88
CA LEU A 189 20.28 -5.75 18.32
C LEU A 189 21.15 -6.89 18.90
N GLN A 190 20.83 -7.37 20.10
CA GLN A 190 21.56 -8.47 20.70
C GLN A 190 21.15 -9.81 20.08
N GLY A 191 22.13 -10.67 19.78
CA GLY A 191 21.90 -11.96 19.14
C GLY A 191 21.50 -11.83 17.67
N ASP A 192 20.48 -12.52 17.26
CA ASP A 192 19.90 -12.49 15.91
C ASP A 192 18.74 -11.47 15.77
N TRP A 193 18.48 -10.70 16.82
CA TRP A 193 17.46 -9.67 16.79
C TRP A 193 17.91 -8.43 16.02
N ALA A 194 17.01 -7.88 15.25
CA ALA A 194 17.21 -6.62 14.58
C ALA A 194 15.92 -5.77 14.57
N MET A 195 16.09 -4.47 14.44
CA MET A 195 15.02 -3.51 14.23
C MET A 195 15.22 -2.81 12.88
N ARG A 196 14.13 -2.55 12.17
CA ARG A 196 14.14 -1.74 10.96
C ARG A 196 13.20 -0.55 11.12
N PHE A 197 13.72 0.61 10.77
CA PHE A 197 12.98 1.87 10.73
C PHE A 197 12.85 2.32 9.28
N PHE A 198 11.67 2.77 8.91
CA PHE A 198 11.41 3.43 7.63
C PHE A 198 10.48 4.62 7.84
N ALA A 199 10.78 5.75 7.24
CA ALA A 199 9.91 6.91 7.20
C ALA A 199 10.01 7.62 5.86
N PHE A 200 8.94 8.26 5.46
CA PHE A 200 8.93 9.12 4.28
C PHE A 200 8.01 10.32 4.48
N THR A 201 8.30 11.38 3.74
CA THR A 201 7.41 12.52 3.56
C THR A 201 7.48 12.95 2.10
N ARG A 202 6.32 13.31 1.55
CA ARG A 202 6.19 13.84 0.19
C ARG A 202 5.25 15.02 0.18
N ASP A 203 5.74 16.12 -0.35
CA ASP A 203 4.95 17.28 -0.74
C ASP A 203 4.95 17.39 -2.26
N ASP A 204 3.76 17.58 -2.84
CA ASP A 204 3.56 17.73 -4.28
C ASP A 204 2.55 18.85 -4.49
N ASN A 205 2.99 19.97 -5.07
CA ASN A 205 2.10 21.11 -5.28
C ASN A 205 1.16 20.90 -6.48
N GLY A 206 1.28 19.76 -7.18
CA GLY A 206 0.45 19.45 -8.33
C GLY A 206 0.67 20.39 -9.49
N PHE A 207 -0.12 20.22 -10.54
CA PHE A 207 -0.02 21.01 -11.77
C PHE A 207 -1.34 21.69 -12.17
N LEU A 208 -2.38 21.55 -11.33
CA LEU A 208 -3.71 22.10 -11.58
C LEU A 208 -3.97 23.22 -10.59
N THR A 209 -4.43 24.35 -11.09
CA THR A 209 -4.80 25.51 -10.29
C THR A 209 -6.29 25.76 -10.41
N ASN A 210 -6.98 25.98 -9.31
CA ASN A 210 -8.34 26.49 -9.30
C ASN A 210 -8.30 28.02 -9.12
N PRO A 211 -8.74 28.79 -10.10
CA PRO A 211 -8.78 30.25 -9.99
C PRO A 211 -9.84 30.75 -9.01
N ASN A 212 -10.83 29.89 -8.68
CA ASN A 212 -11.84 30.22 -7.68
C ASN A 212 -11.32 29.85 -6.30
N SER A 213 -11.59 30.69 -5.33
CA SER A 213 -11.33 30.33 -3.94
C SER A 213 -12.34 29.30 -3.46
N ASP A 214 -11.93 28.48 -2.52
CA ASP A 214 -12.86 27.58 -1.82
C ASP A 214 -13.73 28.31 -0.78
N GLY A 215 -13.91 29.63 -0.95
CA GLY A 215 -14.77 30.48 -0.15
C GLY A 215 -14.12 31.06 1.10
N VAL A 216 -12.83 30.77 1.37
CA VAL A 216 -12.18 31.24 2.60
C VAL A 216 -11.28 32.45 2.38
N ASP A 217 -10.43 32.49 1.33
CA ASP A 217 -9.41 33.54 1.21
C ASP A 217 -9.30 34.25 -0.15
N ASN A 218 -10.19 33.99 -1.11
CA ASN A 218 -10.16 34.55 -2.48
C ASN A 218 -8.80 34.40 -3.20
N GLN A 219 -8.03 33.36 -2.87
CA GLN A 219 -6.77 33.06 -3.52
C GLN A 219 -6.88 31.81 -4.40
N PRO A 220 -6.17 31.76 -5.53
CA PRO A 220 -6.04 30.54 -6.31
C PRO A 220 -5.50 29.40 -5.44
N VAL A 221 -6.06 28.19 -5.61
CA VAL A 221 -5.69 27.01 -4.84
C VAL A 221 -5.11 25.96 -5.79
N ASP A 222 -4.01 25.32 -5.38
CA ASP A 222 -3.43 24.22 -6.12
C ASP A 222 -4.26 22.95 -5.88
N VAL A 223 -5.08 22.59 -6.87
CA VAL A 223 -6.07 21.50 -6.75
C VAL A 223 -5.44 20.12 -6.83
N GLY A 224 -4.27 20.03 -7.45
CA GLY A 224 -3.51 18.80 -7.58
C GLY A 224 -2.54 18.54 -6.41
N ALA A 225 -2.42 19.51 -5.50
CA ALA A 225 -1.49 19.44 -4.39
C ALA A 225 -1.85 18.32 -3.39
N TYR A 226 -0.87 17.53 -2.97
CA TYR A 226 -1.06 16.54 -1.93
C TYR A 226 0.18 16.39 -1.05
N THR A 227 -0.07 15.98 0.18
CA THR A 227 0.97 15.54 1.11
C THR A 227 0.78 14.06 1.44
N GLN A 228 1.86 13.35 1.61
CA GLN A 228 1.83 11.97 2.02
C GLN A 228 3.00 11.67 2.94
N ASP A 229 2.69 11.22 4.14
CA ASP A 229 3.66 10.90 5.17
C ASP A 229 3.47 9.46 5.63
N GLY A 230 4.55 8.84 6.07
CA GLY A 230 4.45 7.50 6.65
C GLY A 230 5.66 7.12 7.48
N VAL A 231 5.42 6.22 8.41
CA VAL A 231 6.44 5.60 9.25
C VAL A 231 6.14 4.13 9.45
N ARG A 232 7.16 3.31 9.43
CA ARG A 232 7.10 1.89 9.83
C ARG A 232 8.27 1.55 10.72
N VAL A 233 7.96 0.91 11.84
CA VAL A 233 8.96 0.30 12.73
C VAL A 233 8.67 -1.18 12.78
N SER A 234 9.68 -1.98 12.59
CA SER A 234 9.57 -3.44 12.67
C SER A 234 10.73 -4.05 13.44
N VAL A 235 10.49 -5.18 14.06
CA VAL A 235 11.47 -5.97 14.81
C VAL A 235 11.34 -7.43 14.41
N ALA A 236 12.46 -8.11 14.27
CA ALA A 236 12.51 -9.56 14.00
C ALA A 236 13.64 -10.21 14.81
N GLY A 237 13.48 -11.49 15.11
CA GLY A 237 14.46 -12.32 15.80
C GLY A 237 13.89 -13.64 16.25
N SER A 238 14.74 -14.52 16.78
CA SER A 238 14.34 -15.83 17.29
C SER A 238 14.00 -15.78 18.76
N LEU A 239 12.86 -16.36 19.13
CA LEU A 239 12.45 -16.61 20.50
C LEU A 239 13.07 -17.91 21.04
N SER A 240 13.34 -18.86 20.14
CA SER A 240 14.06 -20.11 20.40
C SER A 240 14.66 -20.63 19.09
N ASP A 241 15.39 -21.75 19.13
CA ASP A 241 16.05 -22.35 17.96
C ASP A 241 15.09 -22.65 16.78
N ASN A 242 13.81 -22.81 17.06
CA ASN A 242 12.79 -23.17 16.08
C ASN A 242 11.57 -22.23 16.06
N LEU A 243 11.60 -21.13 16.78
CA LEU A 243 10.50 -20.15 16.84
C LEU A 243 11.02 -18.76 16.60
N SER A 244 10.59 -18.13 15.51
CA SER A 244 10.89 -16.74 15.17
C SER A 244 9.68 -15.85 15.30
N LEU A 245 9.95 -14.55 15.52
CA LEU A 245 8.96 -13.50 15.63
C LEU A 245 9.30 -12.36 14.66
N TYR A 246 8.27 -11.85 14.01
CA TYR A 246 8.29 -10.55 13.38
C TYR A 246 7.11 -9.71 13.87
N ALA A 247 7.38 -8.47 14.22
CA ALA A 247 6.33 -7.52 14.57
C ALA A 247 6.57 -6.19 13.87
N SER A 248 5.50 -5.54 13.43
CA SER A 248 5.58 -4.22 12.82
C SER A 248 4.41 -3.33 13.23
N VAL A 249 4.68 -2.04 13.31
CA VAL A 249 3.67 -0.99 13.41
C VAL A 249 3.94 0.03 12.31
N ARG A 250 2.90 0.41 11.59
CA ARG A 250 2.97 1.44 10.55
C ARG A 250 1.86 2.47 10.74
N GLN A 251 2.15 3.70 10.34
CA GLN A 251 1.18 4.77 10.22
C GLN A 251 1.42 5.47 8.88
N ASN A 252 0.36 5.70 8.13
CA ASN A 252 0.39 6.45 6.86
C ASN A 252 -0.68 7.53 6.92
N GLN A 253 -0.35 8.71 6.41
CA GLN A 253 -1.28 9.81 6.25
C GLN A 253 -1.25 10.27 4.78
N TYR A 254 -2.40 10.55 4.23
CA TYR A 254 -2.59 11.15 2.91
C TYR A 254 -3.55 12.32 3.01
N LYS A 255 -3.18 13.44 2.44
CA LYS A 255 -4.06 14.61 2.30
C LYS A 255 -3.87 15.20 0.91
N GLY A 256 -4.94 15.20 0.14
CA GLY A 256 -4.83 15.66 -1.23
C GLY A 256 -6.13 15.50 -2.02
N PRO A 257 -6.07 15.64 -3.34
CA PRO A 257 -7.23 15.54 -4.21
C PRO A 257 -7.76 14.09 -4.25
N VAL A 258 -9.06 13.97 -4.40
CA VAL A 258 -9.73 12.71 -4.72
C VAL A 258 -9.70 12.48 -6.22
N ASN A 259 -10.23 13.43 -6.97
CA ASN A 259 -10.19 13.51 -8.42
C ASN A 259 -10.29 14.98 -8.84
N ALA A 260 -9.41 15.38 -9.72
CA ALA A 260 -9.53 16.65 -10.38
C ALA A 260 -10.48 16.51 -11.58
N TRP A 261 -11.78 16.67 -11.35
CA TRP A 261 -12.74 16.78 -12.44
C TRP A 261 -12.66 18.18 -13.02
N ALA A 262 -12.28 18.27 -14.29
CA ALA A 262 -12.42 19.50 -15.05
C ALA A 262 -13.73 19.46 -15.82
N ARG A 263 -14.57 20.46 -15.68
CA ARG A 263 -15.63 20.73 -16.63
C ARG A 263 -14.98 21.20 -17.92
N GLU A 264 -14.98 20.33 -18.94
CA GLU A 264 -14.51 20.73 -20.25
C GLU A 264 -15.50 21.75 -20.85
N LEU A 265 -15.13 23.02 -20.82
CA LEU A 265 -15.79 24.09 -21.56
C LEU A 265 -15.25 24.19 -23.00
N GLY A 266 -14.66 23.09 -23.51
CA GLY A 266 -13.97 23.05 -24.80
C GLY A 266 -14.82 22.59 -25.98
N GLN A 267 -14.41 23.01 -27.16
CA GLN A 267 -14.96 22.58 -28.44
C GLN A 267 -14.78 21.05 -28.63
N PRO A 268 -15.74 20.33 -29.21
CA PRO A 268 -15.59 18.90 -29.51
C PRO A 268 -14.33 18.66 -30.35
N GLY A 269 -13.40 17.84 -29.87
CA GLY A 269 -12.19 17.42 -30.58
C GLY A 269 -10.87 18.06 -30.13
N SER A 270 -10.87 18.92 -29.11
CA SER A 270 -9.62 19.41 -28.54
C SER A 270 -9.15 18.50 -27.40
N PHE A 271 -8.02 17.81 -27.60
CA PHE A 271 -7.30 17.10 -26.54
C PHE A 271 -6.49 18.10 -25.71
N PHE A 272 -7.15 18.98 -24.96
CA PHE A 272 -6.47 19.83 -23.99
C PHE A 272 -6.68 19.24 -22.61
N TYR A 273 -5.59 18.95 -21.92
CA TYR A 273 -5.61 18.81 -20.47
C TYR A 273 -5.67 20.21 -19.88
N PRO A 274 -6.80 20.64 -19.30
CA PRO A 274 -6.86 21.96 -18.69
C PRO A 274 -5.86 22.02 -17.53
N LYS A 275 -5.07 23.08 -17.48
CA LYS A 275 -4.21 23.36 -16.32
C LYS A 275 -4.97 24.04 -15.18
N THR A 276 -6.21 24.41 -15.42
CA THR A 276 -7.09 25.09 -14.46
C THR A 276 -8.38 24.32 -14.33
N LEU A 277 -8.81 24.15 -13.09
CA LEU A 277 -10.15 23.69 -12.75
C LEU A 277 -10.98 24.88 -12.33
N ASP A 278 -12.23 24.94 -12.79
CA ASP A 278 -13.17 25.99 -12.46
C ASP A 278 -14.28 25.40 -11.59
N THR A 279 -13.94 25.11 -10.32
CA THR A 279 -14.87 24.55 -9.34
C THR A 279 -14.96 25.43 -8.11
N GLY A 280 -16.16 25.53 -7.52
CA GLY A 280 -16.41 26.34 -6.33
C GLY A 280 -15.89 25.71 -5.03
N LYS A 281 -15.68 24.39 -5.04
CA LYS A 281 -15.12 23.64 -3.92
C LYS A 281 -14.17 22.55 -4.42
N ASN A 282 -12.99 22.46 -3.87
CA ASN A 282 -12.04 21.42 -4.22
C ASN A 282 -12.46 20.07 -3.63
N SER A 283 -12.39 19.03 -4.47
CA SER A 283 -12.59 17.65 -4.01
C SER A 283 -11.32 17.14 -3.36
N THR A 284 -11.40 16.77 -2.07
CA THR A 284 -10.26 16.39 -1.26
C THR A 284 -10.52 15.11 -0.47
N ARG A 285 -9.45 14.41 -0.13
CA ARG A 285 -9.42 13.32 0.84
C ARG A 285 -8.34 13.59 1.87
N ASP A 286 -8.69 13.43 3.14
CA ASP A 286 -7.77 13.34 4.26
C ASP A 286 -7.94 11.94 4.84
N ALA A 287 -6.87 11.16 4.93
CA ALA A 287 -6.94 9.78 5.39
C ALA A 287 -5.70 9.43 6.22
N GLU A 288 -5.94 8.78 7.35
CA GLU A 288 -4.91 8.23 8.21
C GLU A 288 -5.18 6.75 8.43
N THR A 289 -4.14 5.93 8.30
CA THR A 289 -4.20 4.49 8.58
C THR A 289 -3.09 4.11 9.53
N THR A 290 -3.44 3.45 10.63
CA THR A 290 -2.52 2.82 11.56
C THR A 290 -2.72 1.31 11.52
N ALA A 291 -1.64 0.55 11.38
CA ALA A 291 -1.71 -0.91 11.41
C ALA A 291 -0.59 -1.52 12.25
N ALA A 292 -0.92 -2.57 12.97
CA ALA A 292 0.01 -3.41 13.71
C ALA A 292 -0.10 -4.85 13.23
N THR A 293 1.04 -5.51 13.05
CA THR A 293 1.13 -6.91 12.62
C THR A 293 2.07 -7.67 13.53
N LEU A 294 1.68 -8.88 13.92
CA LEU A 294 2.48 -9.84 14.64
C LEU A 294 2.49 -11.15 13.86
N GLU A 295 3.67 -11.64 13.52
CA GLU A 295 3.89 -12.91 12.84
C GLU A 295 4.78 -13.81 13.71
N LEU A 296 4.37 -15.04 13.88
CA LEU A 296 5.12 -16.09 14.55
C LEU A 296 5.32 -17.24 13.58
N ASN A 297 6.56 -17.68 13.41
CA ASN A 297 6.90 -18.85 12.60
C ASN A 297 7.57 -19.89 13.48
N TRP A 298 6.97 -21.07 13.55
CA TRP A 298 7.44 -22.20 14.32
C TRP A 298 7.79 -23.36 13.40
N SER A 299 9.09 -23.63 13.27
CA SER A 299 9.62 -24.73 12.46
C SER A 299 9.60 -26.02 13.24
N LEU A 300 8.87 -27.01 12.73
CA LEU A 300 8.73 -28.35 13.29
C LEU A 300 9.28 -29.38 12.30
N ASP A 301 9.42 -30.63 12.78
CA ASP A 301 9.86 -31.70 11.91
C ASP A 301 8.82 -32.00 10.82
N GLY A 302 9.16 -31.66 9.58
CA GLY A 302 8.36 -31.90 8.39
C GLY A 302 7.32 -30.80 8.04
N PHE A 303 7.11 -29.78 8.86
CA PHE A 303 6.25 -28.66 8.54
C PHE A 303 6.51 -27.41 9.41
N ASP A 304 6.17 -26.25 8.88
CA ASP A 304 6.17 -24.98 9.60
C ASP A 304 4.74 -24.58 9.99
N VAL A 305 4.62 -23.92 11.13
CA VAL A 305 3.39 -23.26 11.58
C VAL A 305 3.61 -21.75 11.54
N THR A 306 2.85 -21.05 10.72
CA THR A 306 2.84 -19.58 10.67
C THR A 306 1.55 -19.05 11.26
N SER A 307 1.65 -18.08 12.18
CA SER A 307 0.52 -17.36 12.75
C SER A 307 0.69 -15.87 12.48
N ILE A 308 -0.29 -15.24 11.83
CA ILE A 308 -0.28 -13.81 11.51
C ILE A 308 -1.52 -13.16 12.11
N THR A 309 -1.31 -12.23 13.04
CA THR A 309 -2.37 -11.39 13.62
C THR A 309 -2.17 -9.96 13.18
N SER A 310 -3.20 -9.29 12.69
CA SER A 310 -3.10 -7.86 12.43
C SER A 310 -4.32 -7.10 12.89
N LYS A 311 -4.11 -5.82 13.25
CA LYS A 311 -5.13 -4.82 13.46
C LYS A 311 -4.84 -3.61 12.61
N THR A 312 -5.87 -3.12 11.90
CA THR A 312 -5.79 -1.92 11.06
C THR A 312 -6.94 -1.00 11.41
N ASP A 313 -6.62 0.24 11.74
CA ASP A 313 -7.56 1.32 12.00
C ASP A 313 -7.38 2.37 10.90
N THR A 314 -8.45 2.80 10.26
CA THR A 314 -8.43 3.84 9.22
C THR A 314 -9.50 4.88 9.50
N GLU A 315 -9.08 6.14 9.52
CA GLU A 315 -9.96 7.29 9.54
C GLU A 315 -9.79 8.06 8.24
N SER A 316 -10.89 8.42 7.59
CA SER A 316 -10.81 9.26 6.41
C SER A 316 -12.00 10.22 6.31
N THR A 317 -11.75 11.39 5.74
CA THR A 317 -12.80 12.33 5.36
C THR A 317 -12.64 12.67 3.90
N ARG A 318 -13.72 12.49 3.14
CA ARG A 318 -13.78 12.82 1.73
C ARG A 318 -14.75 13.96 1.51
N ILE A 319 -14.30 14.98 0.80
CA ILE A 319 -15.13 16.07 0.29
C ILE A 319 -15.18 15.92 -1.22
N THR A 320 -16.38 15.94 -1.81
CA THR A 320 -16.54 15.85 -3.27
C THR A 320 -17.46 16.96 -3.73
N ASP A 321 -16.94 17.82 -4.60
CA ASP A 321 -17.76 18.78 -5.32
C ASP A 321 -18.69 18.03 -6.28
N VAL A 322 -19.99 18.30 -6.21
CA VAL A 322 -21.03 17.58 -6.97
C VAL A 322 -21.66 18.43 -8.05
N ASP A 323 -21.60 19.75 -7.92
CA ASP A 323 -22.17 20.64 -8.93
C ASP A 323 -21.20 21.01 -10.04
N LEU A 324 -19.89 20.85 -9.81
CA LEU A 324 -18.80 21.12 -10.77
C LEU A 324 -18.89 22.51 -11.40
N THR A 325 -19.39 23.49 -10.67
CA THR A 325 -19.48 24.89 -11.12
C THR A 325 -18.44 25.76 -10.43
N GLN A 326 -18.22 26.96 -10.94
CA GLN A 326 -17.33 27.96 -10.33
C GLN A 326 -17.82 28.48 -8.97
N PHE A 327 -19.05 28.18 -8.60
CA PHE A 327 -19.66 28.58 -7.35
C PHE A 327 -19.69 27.41 -6.38
N TRP A 328 -19.56 27.68 -5.11
CA TRP A 328 -19.76 26.65 -4.09
C TRP A 328 -21.25 26.57 -3.74
N TYR A 329 -22.00 25.80 -4.53
CA TYR A 329 -23.41 25.54 -4.24
C TYR A 329 -23.55 24.37 -3.26
N PHE A 330 -22.97 23.20 -3.58
CA PHE A 330 -23.02 22.06 -2.68
C PHE A 330 -21.93 21.03 -2.98
N ASN A 331 -21.53 20.36 -1.92
CA ASN A 331 -20.61 19.22 -1.97
C ASN A 331 -21.12 18.10 -1.05
N THR A 332 -20.60 16.90 -1.22
CA THR A 332 -20.75 15.84 -0.23
C THR A 332 -19.54 15.80 0.68
N THR A 333 -19.77 15.62 1.99
CA THR A 333 -18.73 15.38 2.98
C THR A 333 -18.99 14.03 3.62
N ARG A 334 -18.00 13.14 3.60
CA ARG A 334 -18.11 11.76 4.05
C ARG A 334 -16.96 11.41 4.98
N PRO A 335 -17.10 11.62 6.29
CA PRO A 335 -16.24 10.99 7.28
C PRO A 335 -16.51 9.47 7.32
N GLU A 336 -15.44 8.71 7.42
CA GLU A 336 -15.45 7.25 7.41
C GLU A 336 -14.43 6.75 8.43
N GLU A 337 -14.84 5.81 9.25
CA GLU A 337 -14.02 5.06 10.19
C GLU A 337 -14.09 3.58 9.84
N MET A 338 -12.98 2.89 9.88
CA MET A 338 -12.89 1.47 9.57
C MET A 338 -11.88 0.79 10.49
N ASP A 339 -12.34 -0.25 11.17
CA ASP A 339 -11.57 -1.13 12.04
C ASP A 339 -11.54 -2.54 11.45
N VAL A 340 -10.37 -3.13 11.36
CA VAL A 340 -10.20 -4.49 10.88
C VAL A 340 -9.24 -5.27 11.76
N VAL A 341 -9.67 -6.43 12.22
CA VAL A 341 -8.81 -7.41 12.87
C VAL A 341 -8.75 -8.66 12.02
N THR A 342 -7.54 -9.17 11.76
CA THR A 342 -7.36 -10.43 11.03
C THR A 342 -6.48 -11.38 11.79
N GLN A 343 -6.77 -12.68 11.66
CA GLN A 343 -5.97 -13.79 12.17
C GLN A 343 -5.85 -14.86 11.10
N GLU A 344 -4.65 -15.24 10.77
CA GLU A 344 -4.36 -16.42 9.96
C GLU A 344 -3.46 -17.37 10.73
N VAL A 345 -3.77 -18.65 10.69
CA VAL A 345 -2.86 -19.73 11.13
C VAL A 345 -2.77 -20.71 9.99
N ARG A 346 -1.54 -21.02 9.57
CA ARG A 346 -1.30 -21.98 8.50
C ARG A 346 -0.17 -22.95 8.85
N LEU A 347 -0.29 -24.16 8.36
CA LEU A 347 0.72 -25.19 8.40
C LEU A 347 1.18 -25.46 6.97
N THR A 348 2.49 -25.49 6.75
CA THR A 348 3.10 -25.65 5.43
C THR A 348 4.14 -26.76 5.48
N SER A 349 4.04 -27.74 4.59
CA SER A 349 5.04 -28.81 4.51
C SER A 349 6.43 -28.28 4.14
N THR A 350 7.46 -28.76 4.81
CA THR A 350 8.88 -28.41 4.59
C THR A 350 9.71 -29.56 4.06
N THR A 351 9.11 -30.76 3.92
CA THR A 351 9.82 -31.93 3.38
C THR A 351 10.02 -31.78 1.88
N ASP A 352 11.21 -32.07 1.41
CA ASP A 352 11.52 -32.17 -0.04
C ASP A 352 10.96 -33.50 -0.56
N SER A 353 9.65 -33.55 -0.78
CA SER A 353 8.92 -34.73 -1.22
C SER A 353 7.99 -34.37 -2.39
N ASP A 354 7.62 -35.38 -3.17
CA ASP A 354 6.65 -35.24 -4.28
C ASP A 354 5.29 -34.70 -3.81
N LEU A 355 5.00 -34.74 -2.51
CA LEU A 355 3.77 -34.24 -1.90
C LEU A 355 4.06 -33.00 -1.07
N GLN A 356 3.62 -31.85 -1.57
CA GLN A 356 3.63 -30.57 -0.88
C GLN A 356 2.21 -30.18 -0.46
N TRP A 357 2.05 -29.62 0.72
CA TRP A 357 0.73 -29.22 1.20
C TRP A 357 0.80 -27.96 2.06
N ILE A 358 -0.32 -27.23 2.06
CA ILE A 358 -0.60 -26.13 2.96
C ILE A 358 -2.04 -26.27 3.44
N VAL A 359 -2.27 -26.07 4.74
CA VAL A 359 -3.61 -26.02 5.33
C VAL A 359 -3.65 -24.88 6.33
N GLY A 360 -4.76 -24.18 6.39
CA GLY A 360 -4.88 -23.04 7.29
C GLY A 360 -6.31 -22.65 7.62
N ALA A 361 -6.39 -21.77 8.61
CA ALA A 361 -7.61 -21.11 9.04
C ALA A 361 -7.39 -19.60 8.98
N TYR A 362 -8.43 -18.88 8.56
CA TYR A 362 -8.43 -17.44 8.47
C TYR A 362 -9.70 -16.88 9.13
N MET A 363 -9.54 -15.80 9.86
CA MET A 363 -10.62 -15.01 10.42
C MET A 363 -10.37 -13.55 10.13
N SER A 364 -11.42 -12.81 9.78
CA SER A 364 -11.41 -11.35 9.81
C SER A 364 -12.69 -10.83 10.42
N ASP A 365 -12.55 -9.78 11.19
CA ASP A 365 -13.63 -8.97 11.73
C ASP A 365 -13.46 -7.55 11.22
N TYR A 366 -14.46 -7.06 10.52
CA TYR A 366 -14.45 -5.81 9.79
C TYR A 366 -15.63 -4.97 10.19
N GLU A 367 -15.37 -3.79 10.69
CA GLU A 367 -16.36 -2.78 11.04
C GLU A 367 -16.07 -1.51 10.25
N ARG A 368 -17.10 -0.91 9.67
CA ARG A 368 -17.02 0.34 8.94
C ARG A 368 -18.23 1.21 9.22
N THR A 369 -17.97 2.45 9.57
CA THR A 369 -19.00 3.49 9.67
C THR A 369 -18.67 4.61 8.70
N MET A 370 -19.63 5.00 7.89
CA MET A 370 -19.54 6.15 7.00
C MET A 370 -20.80 7.02 7.14
N ASP A 371 -20.61 8.24 7.58
CA ASP A 371 -21.64 9.26 7.58
C ASP A 371 -21.54 10.10 6.30
N SER A 372 -22.67 10.47 5.72
CA SER A 372 -22.74 11.28 4.51
C SER A 372 -23.55 12.55 4.75
N PHE A 373 -22.94 13.68 4.45
CA PHE A 373 -23.57 14.99 4.57
C PHE A 373 -23.65 15.66 3.19
N LEU A 374 -24.81 16.21 2.87
CA LEU A 374 -24.92 17.21 1.80
C LEU A 374 -24.64 18.57 2.42
N THR A 375 -23.58 19.20 1.96
CA THR A 375 -23.12 20.50 2.45
C THR A 375 -23.45 21.57 1.43
N PHE A 376 -24.29 22.52 1.81
CA PHE A 376 -24.59 23.70 1.02
C PHE A 376 -23.57 24.79 1.33
N GLY A 377 -22.92 25.29 0.29
CA GLY A 377 -21.96 26.38 0.40
C GLY A 377 -22.63 27.75 0.49
N PRO A 378 -21.84 28.83 0.68
CA PRO A 378 -22.37 30.19 0.85
C PRO A 378 -23.10 30.72 -0.39
N ASP A 379 -22.80 30.20 -1.58
CA ASP A 379 -23.46 30.58 -2.83
C ASP A 379 -24.81 29.89 -3.01
N ALA A 380 -25.11 28.86 -2.23
CA ALA A 380 -26.36 28.13 -2.31
C ALA A 380 -27.49 28.98 -1.75
N LEU A 381 -28.55 29.18 -2.57
CA LEU A 381 -29.79 29.83 -2.15
C LEU A 381 -29.60 31.24 -1.55
N GLY A 382 -28.43 31.88 -1.73
CA GLY A 382 -28.10 33.17 -1.15
C GLY A 382 -27.94 33.15 0.37
N LEU A 383 -27.60 31.98 0.96
CA LEU A 383 -27.51 31.81 2.41
C LEU A 383 -26.38 32.61 3.04
N GLY A 384 -25.25 32.76 2.35
CA GLY A 384 -24.06 33.42 2.87
C GLY A 384 -23.38 32.69 4.03
N PHE A 385 -23.78 31.44 4.32
CA PHE A 385 -23.20 30.56 5.32
C PHE A 385 -23.24 29.10 4.85
N VAL A 386 -22.46 28.25 5.49
CA VAL A 386 -22.40 26.82 5.18
C VAL A 386 -23.42 26.06 6.02
N LEU A 387 -24.20 25.19 5.37
CA LEU A 387 -25.18 24.31 6.01
C LEU A 387 -24.94 22.86 5.61
N ALA A 388 -24.65 22.00 6.58
CA ALA A 388 -24.50 20.56 6.36
C ALA A 388 -25.75 19.81 6.82
N ILE A 389 -26.31 18.95 5.97
CA ILE A 389 -27.49 18.15 6.23
C ILE A 389 -27.09 16.66 6.12
N PRO A 390 -27.23 15.84 7.17
CA PRO A 390 -27.00 14.42 7.07
C PRO A 390 -28.06 13.79 6.15
N PHE A 391 -27.63 12.91 5.23
CA PHE A 391 -28.57 12.26 4.30
C PHE A 391 -28.40 10.74 4.26
N GLU A 392 -27.26 10.21 4.69
CA GLU A 392 -26.99 8.77 4.69
C GLU A 392 -26.04 8.41 5.82
N LYS A 393 -26.27 7.27 6.45
CA LYS A 393 -25.31 6.61 7.34
C LYS A 393 -25.20 5.15 6.93
N ILE A 394 -23.99 4.70 6.66
CA ILE A 394 -23.69 3.30 6.37
C ILE A 394 -22.92 2.74 7.57
N VAL A 395 -23.41 1.64 8.11
CA VAL A 395 -22.71 0.81 9.09
C VAL A 395 -22.62 -0.58 8.47
N GLU A 396 -21.41 -1.07 8.35
CA GLU A 396 -21.09 -2.36 7.76
C GLU A 396 -20.27 -3.16 8.76
N GLU A 397 -20.79 -4.30 9.17
CA GLU A 397 -20.12 -5.26 10.05
C GLU A 397 -20.03 -6.58 9.30
N ASN A 398 -18.84 -7.16 9.22
CA ASN A 398 -18.63 -8.39 8.48
C ASN A 398 -17.59 -9.27 9.17
N THR A 399 -18.02 -10.41 9.68
CA THR A 399 -17.14 -11.44 10.21
C THR A 399 -16.97 -12.55 9.19
N HIS A 400 -15.76 -12.80 8.76
CA HIS A 400 -15.42 -13.84 7.81
C HIS A 400 -14.52 -14.89 8.43
N ASN A 401 -14.95 -16.16 8.35
CA ASN A 401 -14.19 -17.32 8.81
C ASN A 401 -14.00 -18.30 7.66
N ALA A 402 -12.80 -18.82 7.48
CA ALA A 402 -12.50 -19.76 6.43
C ALA A 402 -11.48 -20.82 6.87
N LEU A 403 -11.67 -22.04 6.38
CA LEU A 403 -10.66 -23.06 6.34
C LEU A 403 -10.18 -23.21 4.88
N PHE A 404 -8.89 -23.33 4.66
CA PHE A 404 -8.36 -23.51 3.33
C PHE A 404 -7.25 -24.55 3.31
N GLY A 405 -7.02 -25.12 2.15
CA GLY A 405 -5.90 -26.02 1.93
C GLY A 405 -5.56 -26.15 0.45
N ASN A 406 -4.30 -26.42 0.18
CA ASN A 406 -3.80 -26.74 -1.14
C ASN A 406 -2.84 -27.93 -1.03
N ILE A 407 -2.92 -28.85 -1.97
CA ILE A 407 -2.04 -29.99 -2.11
C ILE A 407 -1.46 -29.98 -3.52
N THR A 408 -0.15 -30.02 -3.61
CA THR A 408 0.59 -30.19 -4.84
C THR A 408 1.22 -31.60 -4.81
N TYR A 409 0.99 -32.40 -5.85
CA TYR A 409 1.55 -33.72 -5.98
C TYR A 409 2.25 -33.89 -7.33
N GLU A 410 3.53 -34.26 -7.28
CA GLU A 410 4.37 -34.44 -8.47
C GLU A 410 4.58 -35.90 -8.79
N VAL A 411 4.32 -36.33 -10.01
CA VAL A 411 4.54 -37.69 -10.49
C VAL A 411 5.23 -37.64 -11.85
N GLY A 412 6.51 -37.97 -11.88
CA GLY A 412 7.29 -37.89 -13.11
C GLY A 412 7.41 -36.48 -13.64
N GLN A 413 6.76 -36.20 -14.77
CA GLN A 413 6.72 -34.84 -15.38
C GLN A 413 5.37 -34.13 -15.17
N MET A 414 4.48 -34.74 -14.41
CA MET A 414 3.15 -34.17 -14.16
C MET A 414 3.06 -33.64 -12.74
N ARG A 415 2.50 -32.43 -12.62
CA ARG A 415 2.19 -31.76 -11.37
C ARG A 415 0.68 -31.59 -11.25
N TYR A 416 0.12 -31.99 -10.13
CA TYR A 416 -1.29 -31.89 -9.79
C TYR A 416 -1.47 -30.98 -8.60
N ASP A 417 -2.25 -29.90 -8.78
CA ASP A 417 -2.59 -28.96 -7.73
C ASP A 417 -4.07 -29.05 -7.40
N PHE A 418 -4.39 -29.30 -6.14
CA PHE A 418 -5.76 -29.36 -5.61
C PHE A 418 -5.91 -28.38 -4.47
N GLY A 419 -6.87 -27.49 -4.57
CA GLY A 419 -7.13 -26.51 -3.53
C GLY A 419 -8.62 -26.43 -3.19
N LEU A 420 -8.89 -26.14 -1.91
CA LEU A 420 -10.23 -25.94 -1.36
C LEU A 420 -10.22 -24.81 -0.32
N ARG A 421 -11.30 -24.04 -0.31
CA ARG A 421 -11.57 -23.06 0.74
C ARG A 421 -13.03 -23.11 1.15
#